data_bd5e561df2b1ddb654735106ceffa64f
#
_entry.id   bd5e561df2b1ddb654735106ceffa64f
#
_cell.length_a   1.000
_cell.length_b   1.000
_cell.length_c   1.000
_cell.angle_alpha   90.00
_cell.angle_beta   90.00
_cell.angle_gamma   90.00
#
_symmetry.space_group_name_H-M   'P 1'
#
loop_
_entity.id
_entity.type
_entity.pdbx_description
1 polymer ?
#
loop_
_entity_poly.entity_id
_entity_poly.type
_entity_poly.pdbx_seq_one_letter_code
_entity_poly.pdbx_strand_id
1 'polypeptide(L)'
;PFNPRDPAALLESFETSCKLLGRDQIDILMIHEPDRPRQFDWWEAMDDARGPVMDVIDRLKGEGRIRFAGLGGTTAYDMARLIRTGRFDVVLTAFNTSLLWREAWHEVIPAAAERGMGIVAGSPLQQGALARVWREEVETATWLSKPRREQFRKLYALVDEVGIPLPELSLRFLLSEPRISTILMGARSVAEVDGNVDAIARGPLPADLLARLDEIAAMVPFRPHDEPFALPFGRAYAGTPAAGPV
;
A
#
# COMPACT_ATOMS: atom_id res chain seq x y z
N PRO A 1 26.35 3.41 -4.91
CA PRO A 1 24.89 3.36 -4.96
C PRO A 1 24.43 2.04 -5.58
N PHE A 2 23.37 1.45 -5.07
CA PHE A 2 22.76 0.25 -5.63
C PHE A 2 22.31 0.50 -7.08
N ASN A 3 22.71 -0.40 -7.99
CA ASN A 3 22.34 -0.31 -9.40
C ASN A 3 21.37 -1.47 -9.76
N PRO A 4 20.06 -1.19 -9.99
CA PRO A 4 19.08 -2.21 -10.32
C PRO A 4 19.26 -2.83 -11.73
N ARG A 5 20.17 -2.28 -12.55
CA ARG A 5 20.54 -2.82 -13.87
C ARG A 5 21.72 -3.77 -13.82
N ASP A 6 22.39 -3.90 -12.68
CA ASP A 6 23.55 -4.78 -12.51
C ASP A 6 23.12 -6.10 -11.85
N PRO A 7 23.13 -7.25 -12.58
CA PRO A 7 22.80 -8.53 -12.01
C PRO A 7 23.67 -8.93 -10.80
N ALA A 8 24.93 -8.48 -10.77
CA ALA A 8 25.82 -8.79 -9.65
C ALA A 8 25.38 -8.05 -8.38
N ALA A 9 25.01 -6.76 -8.51
CA ALA A 9 24.48 -5.97 -7.39
C ALA A 9 23.12 -6.51 -6.89
N LEU A 10 22.28 -7.01 -7.78
CA LEU A 10 21.00 -7.66 -7.44
C LEU A 10 21.23 -8.95 -6.61
N LEU A 11 22.14 -9.81 -7.06
CA LEU A 11 22.50 -11.04 -6.35
C LEU A 11 23.14 -10.73 -4.99
N GLU A 12 24.05 -9.77 -4.92
CA GLU A 12 24.65 -9.32 -3.65
C GLU A 12 23.60 -8.82 -2.66
N SER A 13 22.61 -8.07 -3.13
CA SER A 13 21.49 -7.61 -2.30
C SER A 13 20.65 -8.78 -1.77
N PHE A 14 20.37 -9.78 -2.60
CA PHE A 14 19.70 -11.00 -2.19
C PHE A 14 20.51 -11.79 -1.16
N GLU A 15 21.81 -12.04 -1.39
CA GLU A 15 22.68 -12.74 -0.45
C GLU A 15 22.81 -11.99 0.89
N THR A 16 22.87 -10.67 0.84
CA THR A 16 22.84 -9.84 2.04
C THR A 16 21.55 -10.04 2.83
N SER A 17 20.41 -10.10 2.16
CA SER A 17 19.11 -10.37 2.79
C SER A 17 19.06 -11.76 3.42
N CYS A 18 19.54 -12.79 2.72
CA CYS A 18 19.68 -14.15 3.25
C CYS A 18 20.54 -14.18 4.52
N LYS A 19 21.71 -13.54 4.47
CA LYS A 19 22.63 -13.46 5.62
C LYS A 19 21.98 -12.76 6.83
N LEU A 20 21.30 -11.64 6.61
CA LEU A 20 20.63 -10.88 7.68
C LEU A 20 19.47 -11.67 8.30
N LEU A 21 18.76 -12.44 7.49
CA LEU A 21 17.66 -13.30 7.95
C LEU A 21 18.14 -14.62 8.57
N GLY A 22 19.42 -14.99 8.42
CA GLY A 22 19.95 -16.29 8.81
C GLY A 22 19.32 -17.45 8.02
N ARG A 23 19.07 -17.26 6.73
CA ARG A 23 18.39 -18.21 5.84
C ARG A 23 19.13 -18.31 4.52
N ASP A 24 19.09 -19.50 3.91
CA ASP A 24 19.64 -19.75 2.57
C ASP A 24 18.57 -19.55 1.47
N GLN A 25 17.30 -19.46 1.86
CA GLN A 25 16.14 -19.36 1.00
C GLN A 25 15.18 -18.30 1.53
N ILE A 26 14.56 -17.56 0.63
CA ILE A 26 13.51 -16.56 0.94
C ILE A 26 12.24 -16.99 0.20
N ASP A 27 11.10 -17.09 0.91
CA ASP A 27 9.86 -17.54 0.29
C ASP A 27 9.34 -16.54 -0.75
N ILE A 28 9.29 -15.26 -0.40
CA ILE A 28 8.79 -14.20 -1.28
C ILE A 28 9.86 -13.13 -1.43
N LEU A 29 10.40 -12.96 -2.63
CA LEU A 29 11.29 -11.85 -2.97
C LEU A 29 10.52 -10.77 -3.69
N MET A 30 10.52 -9.55 -3.15
CA MET A 30 9.73 -8.43 -3.68
C MET A 30 10.64 -7.37 -4.32
N ILE A 31 10.24 -6.89 -5.50
CA ILE A 31 10.84 -5.71 -6.13
C ILE A 31 10.22 -4.47 -5.46
N HIS A 32 11.06 -3.61 -4.91
CA HIS A 32 10.64 -2.40 -4.19
C HIS A 32 10.36 -1.24 -5.15
N GLU A 33 9.16 -0.65 -5.07
CA GLU A 33 8.68 0.47 -5.89
C GLU A 33 8.95 0.30 -7.41
N PRO A 34 8.55 -0.86 -7.99
CA PRO A 34 8.75 -1.15 -9.41
C PRO A 34 7.93 -0.24 -10.33
N ASP A 35 6.94 0.43 -9.77
CA ASP A 35 6.01 1.37 -10.39
C ASP A 35 6.55 2.81 -10.47
N ARG A 36 7.81 3.04 -10.05
CA ARG A 36 8.47 4.34 -10.06
C ARG A 36 9.76 4.34 -10.91
N PRO A 37 9.66 4.18 -12.23
CA PRO A 37 10.83 4.00 -13.09
C PRO A 37 11.79 5.20 -13.11
N ARG A 38 11.34 6.40 -12.73
CA ARG A 38 12.22 7.59 -12.59
C ARG A 38 13.06 7.55 -11.32
N GLN A 39 12.61 6.85 -10.30
CA GLN A 39 13.32 6.72 -9.01
C GLN A 39 14.14 5.44 -8.95
N PHE A 40 13.60 4.35 -9.51
CA PHE A 40 14.20 3.02 -9.51
C PHE A 40 14.16 2.45 -10.93
N ASP A 41 15.31 2.40 -11.59
CA ASP A 41 15.44 1.97 -12.98
C ASP A 41 15.48 0.43 -13.10
N TRP A 42 14.37 -0.23 -12.72
CA TRP A 42 14.25 -1.69 -12.76
C TRP A 42 14.08 -2.24 -14.19
N TRP A 43 13.41 -1.48 -15.08
CA TRP A 43 12.85 -1.99 -16.31
C TRP A 43 13.53 -1.47 -17.56
N GLU A 44 13.82 -2.36 -18.51
CA GLU A 44 14.08 -2.03 -19.91
C GLU A 44 12.77 -1.81 -20.66
N ALA A 45 11.77 -2.62 -20.35
CA ALA A 45 10.41 -2.50 -20.84
C ALA A 45 9.44 -2.93 -19.73
N MET A 46 8.80 -1.95 -19.11
CA MET A 46 7.91 -2.15 -17.97
C MET A 46 6.67 -2.97 -18.33
N ASP A 47 6.10 -2.74 -19.52
CA ASP A 47 4.90 -3.43 -19.99
C ASP A 47 5.12 -4.93 -20.25
N ASP A 48 6.37 -5.34 -20.43
CA ASP A 48 6.77 -6.74 -20.59
C ASP A 48 7.40 -7.31 -19.30
N ALA A 49 7.51 -6.51 -18.24
CA ALA A 49 8.31 -6.79 -17.05
C ALA A 49 9.72 -7.30 -17.44
N ARG A 50 10.37 -6.62 -18.39
CA ARG A 50 11.69 -7.01 -18.89
C ARG A 50 12.77 -6.11 -18.30
N GLY A 51 13.83 -6.76 -17.81
CA GLY A 51 15.01 -6.12 -17.22
C GLY A 51 15.86 -7.13 -16.43
N PRO A 52 17.10 -6.79 -16.12
CA PRO A 52 18.03 -7.68 -15.40
C PRO A 52 17.48 -8.26 -14.11
N VAL A 53 16.60 -7.53 -13.42
CA VAL A 53 15.96 -8.00 -12.19
C VAL A 53 15.13 -9.28 -12.42
N MET A 54 14.48 -9.41 -13.58
CA MET A 54 13.68 -10.60 -13.88
C MET A 54 14.55 -11.80 -14.22
N ASP A 55 15.69 -11.60 -14.88
CA ASP A 55 16.65 -12.67 -15.16
C ASP A 55 17.20 -13.24 -13.84
N VAL A 56 17.50 -12.37 -12.88
CA VAL A 56 17.92 -12.77 -11.53
C VAL A 56 16.81 -13.50 -10.77
N ILE A 57 15.57 -13.00 -10.82
CA ILE A 57 14.42 -13.66 -10.20
C ILE A 57 14.19 -15.05 -10.78
N ASP A 58 14.19 -15.18 -12.12
CA ASP A 58 14.00 -16.47 -12.80
C ASP A 58 15.12 -17.47 -12.43
N ARG A 59 16.35 -17.00 -12.37
CA ARG A 59 17.49 -17.78 -11.88
C ARG A 59 17.28 -18.26 -10.44
N LEU A 60 16.96 -17.35 -9.52
CA LEU A 60 16.76 -17.68 -8.09
C LEU A 60 15.57 -18.63 -7.89
N LYS A 61 14.50 -18.51 -8.68
CA LYS A 61 13.40 -19.48 -8.70
C LYS A 61 13.88 -20.85 -9.19
N GLY A 62 14.65 -20.88 -10.30
CA GLY A 62 15.19 -22.13 -10.87
C GLY A 62 16.15 -22.85 -9.91
N GLU A 63 16.94 -22.11 -9.15
CA GLU A 63 17.85 -22.63 -8.11
C GLU A 63 17.11 -23.02 -6.81
N GLY A 64 15.79 -22.74 -6.70
CA GLY A 64 15.01 -22.97 -5.48
C GLY A 64 15.36 -22.02 -4.33
N ARG A 65 16.06 -20.92 -4.60
CA ARG A 65 16.44 -19.92 -3.61
C ARG A 65 15.30 -19.00 -3.21
N ILE A 66 14.30 -18.82 -4.08
CA ILE A 66 13.02 -18.17 -3.81
C ILE A 66 11.86 -19.04 -4.32
N ARG A 67 10.69 -18.89 -3.70
CA ARG A 67 9.46 -19.58 -4.14
C ARG A 67 8.60 -18.69 -5.01
N PHE A 68 8.43 -17.43 -4.61
CA PHE A 68 7.52 -16.47 -5.22
C PHE A 68 8.21 -15.15 -5.52
N ALA A 69 7.85 -14.57 -6.66
CA ALA A 69 8.23 -13.21 -7.04
C ALA A 69 7.11 -12.23 -6.68
N GLY A 70 7.46 -11.11 -6.06
CA GLY A 70 6.49 -10.10 -5.65
C GLY A 70 6.81 -8.70 -6.16
N LEU A 71 5.78 -7.88 -6.14
CA LEU A 71 5.83 -6.44 -6.43
C LEU A 71 5.43 -5.68 -5.17
N GLY A 72 6.19 -4.67 -4.76
CA GLY A 72 5.82 -3.77 -3.66
C GLY A 72 5.80 -2.32 -4.11
N GLY A 73 4.63 -1.74 -4.35
CA GLY A 73 4.51 -0.40 -4.94
C GLY A 73 3.37 0.45 -4.38
N THR A 74 3.26 1.65 -4.92
CA THR A 74 2.41 2.72 -4.39
C THR A 74 1.51 3.37 -5.44
N THR A 75 1.74 3.10 -6.73
CA THR A 75 0.99 3.68 -7.85
C THR A 75 0.09 2.62 -8.47
N ALA A 76 -1.22 2.70 -8.23
CA ALA A 76 -2.16 1.64 -8.57
C ALA A 76 -2.17 1.28 -10.07
N TYR A 77 -2.12 2.28 -10.95
CA TYR A 77 -2.19 2.06 -12.40
C TYR A 77 -0.93 1.36 -12.95
N ASP A 78 0.26 1.81 -12.56
CA ASP A 78 1.51 1.20 -13.02
C ASP A 78 1.72 -0.19 -12.42
N MET A 79 1.32 -0.40 -11.16
CA MET A 79 1.32 -1.72 -10.55
C MET A 79 0.41 -2.69 -11.31
N ALA A 80 -0.78 -2.25 -11.75
CA ALA A 80 -1.69 -3.09 -12.52
C ALA A 80 -1.11 -3.47 -13.90
N ARG A 81 -0.32 -2.60 -14.54
CA ARG A 81 0.42 -2.92 -15.79
C ARG A 81 1.38 -4.09 -15.56
N LEU A 82 2.21 -4.00 -14.51
CA LEU A 82 3.15 -5.07 -14.15
C LEU A 82 2.44 -6.38 -13.80
N ILE A 83 1.34 -6.32 -13.04
CA ILE A 83 0.52 -7.48 -12.68
C ILE A 83 0.01 -8.19 -13.93
N ARG A 84 -0.48 -7.45 -14.94
CA ARG A 84 -1.03 -8.01 -16.18
C ARG A 84 -0.01 -8.76 -17.02
N THR A 85 1.29 -8.55 -16.81
CA THR A 85 2.36 -9.34 -17.47
C THR A 85 2.34 -10.83 -17.08
N GLY A 86 1.75 -11.17 -15.91
CA GLY A 86 1.67 -12.55 -15.41
C GLY A 86 2.99 -13.11 -14.89
N ARG A 87 3.98 -12.25 -14.62
CA ARG A 87 5.33 -12.65 -14.16
C ARG A 87 5.45 -12.75 -12.64
N PHE A 88 4.42 -12.37 -11.88
CA PHE A 88 4.46 -12.20 -10.43
C PHE A 88 3.41 -13.02 -9.72
N ASP A 89 3.72 -13.41 -8.49
CA ASP A 89 2.87 -14.27 -7.64
C ASP A 89 2.19 -13.47 -6.51
N VAL A 90 2.81 -12.37 -6.08
CA VAL A 90 2.33 -11.56 -4.94
C VAL A 90 2.44 -10.08 -5.26
N VAL A 91 1.45 -9.30 -4.84
CA VAL A 91 1.50 -7.83 -4.88
C VAL A 91 1.27 -7.25 -3.50
N LEU A 92 2.16 -6.35 -3.08
CA LEU A 92 1.93 -5.43 -1.97
C LEU A 92 1.60 -4.06 -2.55
N THR A 93 0.41 -3.55 -2.23
CA THR A 93 -0.02 -2.21 -2.64
C THR A 93 -0.19 -1.34 -1.40
N ALA A 94 0.48 -0.18 -1.38
CA ALA A 94 0.50 0.71 -0.24
C ALA A 94 -0.08 2.09 -0.57
N PHE A 95 -0.71 2.75 0.42
CA PHE A 95 -1.27 4.10 0.35
C PHE A 95 -2.46 4.31 -0.59
N ASN A 96 -2.98 3.28 -1.21
CA ASN A 96 -4.09 3.29 -2.16
C ASN A 96 -5.15 2.22 -1.85
N THR A 97 -5.06 1.63 -0.64
CA THR A 97 -5.93 0.57 -0.11
C THR A 97 -6.36 0.93 1.31
N SER A 98 -7.19 1.94 1.49
CA SER A 98 -7.64 2.39 2.82
C SER A 98 -9.08 2.90 2.79
N LEU A 99 -9.61 3.37 3.91
CA LEU A 99 -10.96 3.91 4.00
C LEU A 99 -11.25 5.00 2.96
N LEU A 100 -10.29 5.89 2.69
CA LEU A 100 -10.47 7.07 1.85
C LEU A 100 -9.66 7.05 0.54
N TRP A 101 -8.59 6.30 0.47
CA TRP A 101 -7.75 6.16 -0.74
C TRP A 101 -7.90 4.76 -1.29
N ARG A 102 -8.60 4.65 -2.42
CA ARG A 102 -9.10 3.37 -2.94
C ARG A 102 -8.72 3.08 -4.39
N GLU A 103 -7.68 3.70 -4.88
CA GLU A 103 -7.25 3.53 -6.28
C GLU A 103 -6.96 2.06 -6.62
N ALA A 104 -6.44 1.29 -5.65
CA ALA A 104 -6.17 -0.14 -5.84
C ALA A 104 -7.43 -0.99 -6.04
N TRP A 105 -8.61 -0.56 -5.55
CA TRP A 105 -9.87 -1.27 -5.79
C TRP A 105 -10.26 -1.29 -7.27
N HIS A 106 -9.86 -0.26 -8.01
CA HIS A 106 -10.19 -0.13 -9.42
C HIS A 106 -9.21 -0.85 -10.33
N GLU A 107 -7.93 -1.01 -9.92
CA GLU A 107 -6.87 -1.49 -10.79
C GLU A 107 -6.12 -2.70 -10.23
N VAL A 108 -5.48 -2.58 -9.07
CA VAL A 108 -4.57 -3.60 -8.53
C VAL A 108 -5.32 -4.86 -8.12
N ILE A 109 -6.36 -4.70 -7.30
CA ILE A 109 -7.11 -5.84 -6.75
C ILE A 109 -7.77 -6.66 -7.86
N PRO A 110 -8.49 -6.07 -8.85
CA PRO A 110 -9.04 -6.85 -9.97
C PRO A 110 -7.95 -7.56 -10.76
N ALA A 111 -6.89 -6.84 -11.18
CA ALA A 111 -5.83 -7.43 -11.99
C ALA A 111 -5.09 -8.58 -11.28
N ALA A 112 -4.83 -8.43 -9.97
CA ALA A 112 -4.20 -9.47 -9.17
C ALA A 112 -5.11 -10.69 -8.97
N ALA A 113 -6.40 -10.47 -8.74
CA ALA A 113 -7.37 -11.55 -8.60
C ALA A 113 -7.53 -12.36 -9.89
N GLU A 114 -7.58 -11.70 -11.06
CA GLU A 114 -7.60 -12.36 -12.37
C GLU A 114 -6.38 -13.27 -12.61
N ARG A 115 -5.25 -12.95 -11.99
CA ARG A 115 -3.99 -13.70 -12.08
C ARG A 115 -3.79 -14.69 -10.95
N GLY A 116 -4.72 -14.79 -9.99
CA GLY A 116 -4.60 -15.64 -8.81
C GLY A 116 -3.46 -15.26 -7.89
N MET A 117 -3.04 -13.99 -7.88
CA MET A 117 -1.95 -13.49 -7.04
C MET A 117 -2.38 -13.28 -5.60
N GLY A 118 -1.43 -13.48 -4.67
CA GLY A 118 -1.59 -13.02 -3.30
C GLY A 118 -1.59 -11.49 -3.21
N ILE A 119 -2.54 -10.91 -2.46
CA ILE A 119 -2.67 -9.45 -2.30
C ILE A 119 -2.35 -9.07 -0.86
N VAL A 120 -1.35 -8.20 -0.69
CA VAL A 120 -0.93 -7.62 0.59
C VAL A 120 -1.32 -6.16 0.62
N ALA A 121 -2.24 -5.79 1.51
CA ALA A 121 -2.63 -4.39 1.73
C ALA A 121 -1.64 -3.72 2.69
N GLY A 122 -0.87 -2.76 2.19
CA GLY A 122 0.09 -1.98 2.98
C GLY A 122 -0.45 -0.61 3.39
N SER A 123 0.05 -0.09 4.49
CA SER A 123 -0.26 1.25 4.99
C SER A 123 -1.77 1.53 5.21
N PRO A 124 -2.52 0.65 5.88
CA PRO A 124 -3.96 0.78 6.07
C PRO A 124 -4.38 2.06 6.79
N LEU A 125 -3.49 2.59 7.65
CA LEU A 125 -3.71 3.84 8.39
C LEU A 125 -3.12 5.07 7.69
N GLN A 126 -2.74 4.98 6.42
CA GLN A 126 -2.30 6.10 5.60
C GLN A 126 -1.26 6.99 6.29
N GLN A 127 -0.15 6.38 6.74
CA GLN A 127 0.94 7.05 7.47
C GLN A 127 0.48 7.82 8.72
N GLY A 128 -0.59 7.38 9.36
CA GLY A 128 -1.13 7.98 10.58
C GLY A 128 -2.35 8.89 10.39
N ALA A 129 -2.72 9.22 9.15
CA ALA A 129 -3.92 10.02 8.89
C ALA A 129 -5.22 9.36 9.37
N LEU A 130 -5.25 8.03 9.40
CA LEU A 130 -6.37 7.22 9.90
C LEU A 130 -6.06 6.52 11.23
N ALA A 131 -4.94 6.87 11.89
CA ALA A 131 -4.57 6.27 13.19
C ALA A 131 -5.36 6.88 14.37
N ARG A 132 -5.90 8.05 14.20
CA ARG A 132 -6.76 8.76 15.15
C ARG A 132 -7.57 9.85 14.46
N VAL A 133 -8.47 10.46 15.19
CA VAL A 133 -9.24 11.64 14.75
C VAL A 133 -8.38 12.89 14.88
N TRP A 134 -8.23 13.65 13.81
CA TRP A 134 -7.39 14.86 13.70
C TRP A 134 -8.26 16.11 13.50
N ARG A 135 -9.22 16.38 14.40
CA ARG A 135 -10.25 17.42 14.19
C ARG A 135 -9.67 18.81 13.96
N GLU A 136 -8.76 19.23 14.83
CA GLU A 136 -8.14 20.56 14.75
C GLU A 136 -7.33 20.69 13.46
N GLU A 137 -6.48 19.70 13.17
CA GLU A 137 -5.65 19.69 11.97
C GLU A 137 -6.49 19.66 10.70
N VAL A 138 -7.58 18.89 10.65
CA VAL A 138 -8.49 18.87 9.53
C VAL A 138 -9.12 20.25 9.27
N GLU A 139 -9.43 21.00 10.31
CA GLU A 139 -10.00 22.35 10.17
C GLU A 139 -8.96 23.40 9.75
N THR A 140 -7.74 23.29 10.23
CA THR A 140 -6.71 24.34 10.10
C THR A 140 -5.67 24.07 9.01
N ALA A 141 -5.49 22.82 8.55
CA ALA A 141 -4.48 22.45 7.56
C ALA A 141 -4.68 23.18 6.23
N THR A 142 -3.68 23.95 5.82
CA THR A 142 -3.71 24.72 4.55
C THR A 142 -3.49 23.86 3.32
N TRP A 143 -2.84 22.70 3.48
CA TRP A 143 -2.55 21.71 2.43
C TRP A 143 -3.75 20.80 2.12
N LEU A 144 -4.79 20.79 2.98
CA LEU A 144 -5.94 19.92 2.82
C LEU A 144 -7.01 20.61 1.94
N SER A 145 -7.35 20.00 0.81
CA SER A 145 -8.39 20.53 -0.08
C SER A 145 -9.76 20.59 0.60
N LYS A 146 -10.62 21.52 0.15
CA LYS A 146 -11.97 21.64 0.71
C LYS A 146 -12.78 20.34 0.62
N PRO A 147 -12.81 19.61 -0.52
CA PRO A 147 -13.53 18.33 -0.61
C PRO A 147 -12.96 17.27 0.35
N ARG A 148 -11.64 17.17 0.48
CA ARG A 148 -10.99 16.21 1.39
C ARG A 148 -11.28 16.56 2.85
N ARG A 149 -11.31 17.84 3.21
CA ARG A 149 -11.71 18.30 4.55
C ARG A 149 -13.14 17.87 4.89
N GLU A 150 -14.08 18.07 3.98
CA GLU A 150 -15.46 17.64 4.18
C GLU A 150 -15.59 16.12 4.28
N GLN A 151 -14.81 15.39 3.51
CA GLN A 151 -14.75 13.93 3.59
C GLN A 151 -14.26 13.46 4.98
N PHE A 152 -13.24 14.08 5.54
CA PHE A 152 -12.79 13.78 6.92
C PHE A 152 -13.86 14.12 7.96
N ARG A 153 -14.58 15.24 7.81
CA ARG A 153 -15.68 15.60 8.71
C ARG A 153 -16.78 14.52 8.71
N LYS A 154 -17.15 14.04 7.52
CA LYS A 154 -18.14 12.96 7.38
C LYS A 154 -17.63 11.64 8.00
N LEU A 155 -16.38 11.30 7.77
CA LEU A 155 -15.78 10.11 8.38
C LEU A 155 -15.77 10.22 9.90
N TYR A 156 -15.40 11.37 10.46
CA TYR A 156 -15.35 11.55 11.91
C TYR A 156 -16.74 11.58 12.56
N ALA A 157 -17.75 12.13 11.88
CA ALA A 157 -19.14 12.04 12.32
C ALA A 157 -19.62 10.58 12.35
N LEU A 158 -19.25 9.78 11.35
CA LEU A 158 -19.56 8.35 11.34
C LEU A 158 -18.86 7.61 12.48
N VAL A 159 -17.57 7.88 12.73
CA VAL A 159 -16.80 7.29 13.85
C VAL A 159 -17.47 7.58 15.19
N ASP A 160 -17.91 8.83 15.41
CA ASP A 160 -18.61 9.21 16.65
C ASP A 160 -19.95 8.49 16.81
N GLU A 161 -20.71 8.38 15.73
CA GLU A 161 -22.02 7.72 15.72
C GLU A 161 -21.92 6.22 16.03
N VAL A 162 -20.97 5.53 15.37
CA VAL A 162 -20.85 4.08 15.49
C VAL A 162 -20.02 3.64 16.69
N GLY A 163 -19.25 4.55 17.29
CA GLY A 163 -18.39 4.27 18.44
C GLY A 163 -17.24 3.30 18.18
N ILE A 164 -16.89 3.06 16.90
CA ILE A 164 -15.77 2.19 16.50
C ILE A 164 -14.53 3.06 16.31
N PRO A 165 -13.40 2.79 17.02
CA PRO A 165 -12.16 3.54 16.82
C PRO A 165 -11.68 3.51 15.36
N LEU A 166 -11.18 4.64 14.86
CA LEU A 166 -10.76 4.78 13.46
C LEU A 166 -9.73 3.74 12.99
N PRO A 167 -8.73 3.32 13.80
CA PRO A 167 -7.84 2.22 13.42
C PRO A 167 -8.57 0.88 13.25
N GLU A 168 -9.48 0.54 14.15
CA GLU A 168 -10.31 -0.67 14.06
C GLU A 168 -11.19 -0.63 12.81
N LEU A 169 -11.86 0.50 12.58
CA LEU A 169 -12.70 0.70 11.39
C LEU A 169 -11.90 0.49 10.11
N SER A 170 -10.65 1.02 10.06
CA SER A 170 -9.75 0.89 8.92
C SER A 170 -9.33 -0.56 8.66
N LEU A 171 -8.98 -1.30 9.71
CA LEU A 171 -8.56 -2.70 9.56
C LEU A 171 -9.73 -3.60 9.15
N ARG A 172 -10.87 -3.46 9.82
CA ARG A 172 -12.07 -4.25 9.52
C ARG A 172 -12.66 -3.94 8.14
N PHE A 173 -12.50 -2.70 7.66
CA PHE A 173 -12.82 -2.35 6.28
C PHE A 173 -12.00 -3.17 5.27
N LEU A 174 -10.68 -3.27 5.46
CA LEU A 174 -9.83 -4.09 4.59
C LEU A 174 -10.14 -5.58 4.71
N LEU A 175 -10.45 -6.05 5.91
CA LEU A 175 -10.86 -7.44 6.14
C LEU A 175 -12.18 -7.78 5.44
N SER A 176 -13.00 -6.78 5.09
CA SER A 176 -14.26 -6.98 4.36
C SER A 176 -14.05 -7.23 2.86
N GLU A 177 -12.82 -7.10 2.34
CA GLU A 177 -12.47 -7.43 0.95
C GLU A 177 -11.83 -8.83 0.90
N PRO A 178 -12.55 -9.87 0.49
CA PRO A 178 -12.10 -11.26 0.58
C PRO A 178 -10.92 -11.59 -0.35
N ARG A 179 -10.61 -10.74 -1.32
CA ARG A 179 -9.46 -10.91 -2.22
C ARG A 179 -8.15 -10.49 -1.57
N ILE A 180 -8.17 -9.68 -0.51
CA ILE A 180 -6.97 -9.32 0.25
C ILE A 180 -6.52 -10.50 1.09
N SER A 181 -5.29 -10.98 0.84
CA SER A 181 -4.73 -12.15 1.52
C SER A 181 -4.20 -11.81 2.91
N THR A 182 -3.64 -10.62 3.07
CA THR A 182 -3.09 -10.14 4.36
C THR A 182 -2.97 -8.62 4.41
N ILE A 183 -2.93 -8.08 5.64
CA ILE A 183 -2.83 -6.64 5.91
C ILE A 183 -1.54 -6.40 6.70
N LEU A 184 -0.70 -5.48 6.22
CA LEU A 184 0.49 -5.05 6.94
C LEU A 184 0.17 -3.80 7.78
N MET A 185 0.15 -3.99 9.08
CA MET A 185 -0.16 -2.96 10.06
C MET A 185 1.09 -2.59 10.87
N GLY A 186 1.48 -1.31 10.82
CA GLY A 186 2.51 -0.78 11.70
C GLY A 186 1.97 -0.52 13.10
N ALA A 187 2.71 -0.95 14.13
CA ALA A 187 2.41 -0.66 15.53
C ALA A 187 3.67 -0.16 16.24
N ARG A 188 3.52 0.75 17.22
CA ARG A 188 4.60 1.37 17.98
C ARG A 188 4.60 0.98 19.45
N SER A 189 3.59 0.23 19.88
CA SER A 189 3.43 -0.24 21.26
C SER A 189 2.72 -1.58 21.30
N VAL A 190 2.86 -2.31 22.41
CA VAL A 190 2.13 -3.57 22.65
C VAL A 190 0.62 -3.33 22.58
N ALA A 191 0.14 -2.26 23.18
CA ALA A 191 -1.30 -1.93 23.17
C ALA A 191 -1.84 -1.70 21.75
N GLU A 192 -1.04 -1.10 20.83
CA GLU A 192 -1.43 -0.99 19.42
C GLU A 192 -1.47 -2.35 18.72
N VAL A 193 -0.54 -3.27 19.05
CA VAL A 193 -0.57 -4.64 18.52
C VAL A 193 -1.81 -5.38 19.00
N ASP A 194 -2.07 -5.36 20.31
CA ASP A 194 -3.24 -6.02 20.91
C ASP A 194 -4.55 -5.46 20.33
N GLY A 195 -4.66 -4.13 20.22
CA GLY A 195 -5.83 -3.49 19.59
C GLY A 195 -6.03 -3.88 18.13
N ASN A 196 -4.95 -4.06 17.36
CA ASN A 196 -5.01 -4.52 15.98
C ASN A 196 -5.48 -5.98 15.88
N VAL A 197 -4.97 -6.85 16.75
CA VAL A 197 -5.38 -8.26 16.83
C VAL A 197 -6.87 -8.36 17.22
N ASP A 198 -7.30 -7.59 18.22
CA ASP A 198 -8.69 -7.53 18.64
C ASP A 198 -9.62 -7.04 17.53
N ALA A 199 -9.19 -6.02 16.78
CA ALA A 199 -9.94 -5.49 15.63
C ALA A 199 -10.17 -6.58 14.57
N ILE A 200 -9.13 -7.32 14.22
CA ILE A 200 -9.22 -8.42 13.25
C ILE A 200 -10.10 -9.57 13.79
N ALA A 201 -10.02 -9.90 15.07
CA ALA A 201 -10.82 -10.96 15.68
C ALA A 201 -12.33 -10.66 15.66
N ARG A 202 -12.72 -9.37 15.60
CA ARG A 202 -14.13 -8.96 15.44
C ARG A 202 -14.70 -9.19 14.05
N GLY A 203 -13.86 -9.53 13.08
CA GLY A 203 -14.27 -9.82 11.70
C GLY A 203 -14.59 -8.58 10.84
N PRO A 204 -15.10 -8.80 9.63
CA PRO A 204 -15.42 -7.73 8.68
C PRO A 204 -16.50 -6.77 9.21
N LEU A 205 -16.64 -5.62 8.55
CA LEU A 205 -17.68 -4.64 8.87
C LEU A 205 -19.05 -5.09 8.34
N PRO A 206 -20.16 -4.70 8.98
CA PRO A 206 -21.51 -4.88 8.46
C PRO A 206 -21.71 -4.17 7.11
N ALA A 207 -22.57 -4.73 6.26
CA ALA A 207 -22.78 -4.24 4.90
C ALA A 207 -23.33 -2.79 4.84
N ASP A 208 -24.18 -2.41 5.78
CA ASP A 208 -24.73 -1.06 5.90
C ASP A 208 -23.64 -0.03 6.25
N LEU A 209 -22.71 -0.41 7.12
CA LEU A 209 -21.57 0.44 7.46
C LEU A 209 -20.59 0.57 6.29
N LEU A 210 -20.35 -0.53 5.55
CA LEU A 210 -19.53 -0.49 4.32
C LEU A 210 -20.13 0.45 3.28
N ALA A 211 -21.46 0.40 3.06
CA ALA A 211 -22.14 1.30 2.12
C ALA A 211 -21.95 2.79 2.49
N ARG A 212 -22.05 3.13 3.78
CA ARG A 212 -21.80 4.50 4.27
C ARG A 212 -20.34 4.94 4.07
N LEU A 213 -19.39 4.04 4.27
CA LEU A 213 -17.98 4.29 3.99
C LEU A 213 -17.72 4.48 2.49
N ASP A 214 -18.45 3.76 1.63
CA ASP A 214 -18.37 3.91 0.18
C ASP A 214 -18.89 5.29 -0.28
N GLU A 215 -19.98 5.75 0.28
CA GLU A 215 -20.50 7.11 0.03
C GLU A 215 -19.47 8.19 0.44
N ILE A 216 -18.85 8.03 1.60
CA ILE A 216 -17.79 8.95 2.08
C ILE A 216 -16.57 8.91 1.15
N ALA A 217 -16.11 7.73 0.76
CA ALA A 217 -14.96 7.59 -0.13
C ALA A 217 -15.22 8.22 -1.51
N ALA A 218 -16.44 8.07 -2.04
CA ALA A 218 -16.86 8.61 -3.34
C ALA A 218 -16.84 10.14 -3.40
N MET A 219 -16.81 10.86 -2.26
CA MET A 219 -16.69 12.33 -2.24
C MET A 219 -15.36 12.82 -2.83
N VAL A 220 -14.28 12.01 -2.71
CA VAL A 220 -12.97 12.30 -3.30
C VAL A 220 -12.41 10.98 -3.85
N PRO A 221 -12.87 10.53 -5.03
CA PRO A 221 -12.61 9.17 -5.54
C PRO A 221 -11.14 8.94 -5.95
N PHE A 222 -10.41 10.02 -6.24
CA PHE A 222 -9.00 9.97 -6.62
C PHE A 222 -8.21 10.95 -5.78
N ARG A 223 -6.94 10.65 -5.50
CA ARG A 223 -6.04 11.57 -4.80
C ARG A 223 -5.85 12.85 -5.64
N PRO A 224 -6.14 14.05 -5.09
CA PRO A 224 -5.83 15.29 -5.76
C PRO A 224 -4.33 15.41 -6.04
N HIS A 225 -3.96 15.98 -7.20
CA HIS A 225 -2.56 16.11 -7.63
C HIS A 225 -1.70 16.92 -6.63
N ASP A 226 -2.29 17.92 -5.99
CA ASP A 226 -1.67 18.80 -4.99
C ASP A 226 -1.70 18.23 -3.56
N GLU A 227 -2.34 17.08 -3.34
CA GLU A 227 -2.40 16.43 -2.04
C GLU A 227 -1.03 15.82 -1.69
N PRO A 228 -0.40 16.20 -0.56
CA PRO A 228 0.86 15.62 -0.14
C PRO A 228 0.77 14.10 -0.02
N PHE A 229 1.70 13.37 -0.64
CA PHE A 229 1.70 11.91 -0.57
C PHE A 229 1.83 11.41 0.88
N ALA A 230 2.76 11.99 1.64
CA ALA A 230 2.91 11.79 3.07
C ALA A 230 2.10 12.86 3.80
N LEU A 231 0.85 12.55 4.12
CA LEU A 231 -0.05 13.49 4.80
C LEU A 231 0.57 13.99 6.10
N PRO A 232 0.79 15.30 6.28
CA PRO A 232 1.56 15.83 7.41
C PRO A 232 0.73 16.04 8.68
N PHE A 233 -0.21 15.13 8.99
CA PHE A 233 -0.94 15.18 10.24
C PHE A 233 0.00 15.04 11.44
N GLY A 234 -0.15 15.94 12.42
CA GLY A 234 0.68 15.99 13.61
C GLY A 234 2.14 16.42 13.36
N ARG A 235 2.43 17.02 12.19
CA ARG A 235 3.76 17.52 11.81
C ARG A 235 3.63 18.92 11.20
N ALA A 236 4.71 19.70 11.28
CA ALA A 236 4.78 20.96 10.55
C ALA A 236 4.73 20.68 9.04
N TYR A 237 3.85 21.35 8.31
CA TYR A 237 3.80 21.29 6.86
C TYR A 237 4.91 22.17 6.26
N ALA A 238 5.87 21.56 5.60
CA ALA A 238 7.01 22.22 4.98
C ALA A 238 6.78 22.60 3.50
N GLY A 239 5.53 22.55 3.02
CA GLY A 239 5.21 22.70 1.61
C GLY A 239 5.23 21.35 0.88
N THR A 240 4.55 21.27 -0.28
CA THR A 240 4.73 20.16 -1.19
C THR A 240 6.14 20.25 -1.72
N PRO A 241 7.00 19.20 -1.63
CA PRO A 241 8.27 19.22 -2.36
C PRO A 241 7.92 19.59 -3.80
N ALA A 242 8.55 20.62 -4.35
CA ALA A 242 8.37 20.96 -5.74
C ALA A 242 8.45 19.65 -6.51
N ALA A 243 7.40 19.32 -7.27
CA ALA A 243 7.42 18.13 -8.09
C ALA A 243 8.72 18.22 -8.88
N GLY A 244 9.66 17.33 -8.58
CA GLY A 244 10.87 17.23 -9.38
C GLY A 244 10.41 17.13 -10.84
N PRO A 245 11.17 17.63 -11.80
CA PRO A 245 10.72 17.74 -13.16
C PRO A 245 10.10 16.41 -13.62
N VAL A 246 8.87 16.53 -14.08
CA VAL A 246 8.03 15.41 -14.56
C VAL A 246 8.69 14.74 -15.72
#